data_2f629a3d3d6bc6ac61570b1c78b40083
#
_entry.id   2f629a3d3d6bc6ac61570b1c78b40083
#
_cell.length_a   1.000
_cell.length_b   1.000
_cell.length_c   1.000
_cell.angle_alpha   90.00
_cell.angle_beta   90.00
_cell.angle_gamma   90.00
#
_symmetry.space_group_name_H-M   'P 1'
#
loop_
_entity.id
_entity.type
_entity.pdbx_description
1 polymer ?
#
loop_
_entity_poly.entity_id
_entity_poly.type
_entity_poly.pdbx_seq_one_letter_code
_entity_poly.pdbx_strand_id
1 'polypeptide(L)'
;MVYGNSMIVLRLVLYQSMVNYRIENSFGHVQSYPLPTPSMIRGMAHDLLDLKEYFPLRISIQGNFESAVVNMQRVMKFDRDPKSRPNNPYLVEVGTSVKTATHSISFVDNLINCELILHIAFKNNEEYTKNLHQQVFQKTVVLGRNDDIARVDFNKTKLTEVKLGKSPERLKYSAYILKDIAHKNQIGGTHYKLPFKYEPVKDFNENRIFNFVECVYVSKDEQLEEEFYIDEDNLPVSFLELDNEF
;
A
#
# COMPACT_ATOMS: atom_id res chain seq x y z
N MET A 1 -19.03 3.73 18.18
CA MET A 1 -20.08 3.13 17.32
C MET A 1 -19.93 1.63 17.41
N VAL A 2 -20.98 0.88 17.70
CA VAL A 2 -20.95 -0.58 17.75
C VAL A 2 -20.92 -1.06 16.29
N TYR A 3 -19.76 -1.49 15.80
CA TYR A 3 -19.64 -2.16 14.52
C TYR A 3 -20.41 -3.48 14.62
N GLY A 4 -21.15 -3.85 13.58
CA GLY A 4 -21.74 -5.18 13.50
C GLY A 4 -20.65 -6.23 13.74
N ASN A 5 -20.99 -7.32 14.42
CA ASN A 5 -20.03 -8.36 14.84
C ASN A 5 -19.31 -9.04 13.66
N SER A 6 -19.67 -8.73 12.41
CA SER A 6 -19.05 -9.32 11.23
C SER A 6 -19.15 -8.41 9.99
N MET A 7 -18.21 -8.54 9.04
CA MET A 7 -18.26 -7.87 7.74
C MET A 7 -17.61 -8.72 6.65
N ILE A 8 -18.09 -8.56 5.41
CA ILE A 8 -17.47 -9.17 4.22
C ILE A 8 -16.35 -8.28 3.71
N VAL A 9 -15.19 -8.86 3.50
CA VAL A 9 -14.00 -8.20 2.97
C VAL A 9 -13.40 -9.01 1.81
N LEU A 10 -12.67 -8.37 0.93
CA LEU A 10 -11.78 -9.05 0.01
C LEU A 10 -10.47 -9.37 0.73
N ARG A 11 -10.17 -10.66 0.89
CA ARG A 11 -8.81 -11.11 1.19
C ARG A 11 -8.05 -11.28 -0.14
N LEU A 12 -7.10 -10.41 -0.40
CA LEU A 12 -6.27 -10.41 -1.58
C LEU A 12 -4.86 -10.85 -1.20
N VAL A 13 -4.40 -11.97 -1.79
CA VAL A 13 -3.06 -12.51 -1.55
C VAL A 13 -2.19 -12.27 -2.78
N LEU A 14 -1.09 -11.56 -2.58
CA LEU A 14 -0.17 -11.13 -3.63
C LEU A 14 1.23 -11.65 -3.38
N TYR A 15 1.95 -11.89 -4.47
CA TYR A 15 3.38 -12.16 -4.47
C TYR A 15 4.09 -11.21 -5.44
N GLN A 16 5.21 -10.64 -4.97
CA GLN A 16 6.11 -9.83 -5.79
C GLN A 16 7.55 -10.31 -5.61
N SER A 17 8.20 -10.67 -6.71
CA SER A 17 9.60 -11.15 -6.66
C SER A 17 10.57 -10.07 -6.23
N MET A 18 10.30 -8.83 -6.64
CA MET A 18 11.07 -7.65 -6.28
C MET A 18 10.17 -6.42 -6.33
N VAL A 19 10.21 -5.57 -5.30
CA VAL A 19 9.38 -4.37 -5.21
C VAL A 19 10.04 -3.27 -4.38
N ASN A 20 9.67 -2.00 -4.66
CA ASN A 20 9.98 -0.86 -3.80
C ASN A 20 8.68 -0.13 -3.42
N TYR A 21 8.35 -0.13 -2.14
CA TYR A 21 7.27 0.69 -1.56
C TYR A 21 7.85 2.02 -1.11
N ARG A 22 8.02 2.91 -2.07
CA ARG A 22 8.81 4.13 -1.91
C ARG A 22 8.38 4.98 -0.72
N ILE A 23 9.36 5.33 0.13
CA ILE A 23 9.23 6.36 1.16
C ILE A 23 9.28 7.73 0.49
N GLU A 24 8.31 8.60 0.83
CA GLU A 24 8.26 9.98 0.33
C GLU A 24 9.52 10.73 0.74
N ASN A 25 9.93 11.69 -0.08
CA ASN A 25 11.10 12.54 0.18
C ASN A 25 12.45 11.79 0.28
N SER A 26 12.53 10.55 -0.18
CA SER A 26 13.83 9.86 -0.33
C SER A 26 14.51 10.30 -1.62
N PHE A 27 15.60 11.10 -1.49
CA PHE A 27 16.37 11.62 -2.62
C PHE A 27 17.78 11.01 -2.63
N GLY A 28 18.25 10.61 -3.81
CA GLY A 28 19.57 9.98 -3.96
C GLY A 28 19.62 8.52 -3.57
N HIS A 29 18.98 8.15 -2.47
CA HIS A 29 18.70 6.78 -2.07
C HIS A 29 17.19 6.62 -1.92
N VAL A 30 16.57 5.86 -2.80
CA VAL A 30 15.13 5.59 -2.81
C VAL A 30 14.84 4.47 -1.82
N GLN A 31 14.41 4.84 -0.63
CA GLN A 31 14.10 3.91 0.46
C GLN A 31 12.73 3.26 0.27
N SER A 32 12.54 2.08 0.87
CA SER A 32 11.28 1.33 0.84
C SER A 32 10.67 1.21 2.24
N TYR A 33 9.36 1.35 2.34
CA TYR A 33 8.60 0.83 3.49
C TYR A 33 8.70 -0.70 3.52
N PRO A 34 8.59 -1.33 4.71
CA PRO A 34 8.62 -2.80 4.82
C PRO A 34 7.37 -3.48 4.24
N LEU A 35 6.25 -2.78 4.19
CA LEU A 35 5.00 -3.18 3.55
C LEU A 35 4.42 -1.98 2.78
N PRO A 36 3.52 -2.20 1.80
CA PRO A 36 2.90 -1.09 1.07
C PRO A 36 2.10 -0.17 2.01
N THR A 37 2.00 1.11 1.64
CA THR A 37 1.18 2.06 2.39
C THR A 37 -0.30 1.92 2.04
N PRO A 38 -1.22 2.34 2.94
CA PRO A 38 -2.65 2.38 2.63
C PRO A 38 -2.98 3.18 1.35
N SER A 39 -2.26 4.27 1.11
CA SER A 39 -2.43 5.07 -0.12
C SER A 39 -2.10 4.29 -1.40
N MET A 40 -1.08 3.43 -1.38
CA MET A 40 -0.73 2.57 -2.53
C MET A 40 -1.83 1.55 -2.81
N ILE A 41 -2.33 0.88 -1.76
CA ILE A 41 -3.39 -0.12 -1.89
C ILE A 41 -4.69 0.52 -2.36
N ARG A 42 -5.02 1.69 -1.80
CA ARG A 42 -6.18 2.46 -2.25
C ARG A 42 -6.05 2.85 -3.74
N GLY A 43 -4.88 3.35 -4.15
CA GLY A 43 -4.60 3.68 -5.54
C GLY A 43 -4.81 2.48 -6.46
N MET A 44 -4.27 1.32 -6.11
CA MET A 44 -4.46 0.06 -6.82
C MET A 44 -5.95 -0.33 -6.91
N ALA A 45 -6.69 -0.27 -5.81
CA ALA A 45 -8.11 -0.65 -5.80
C ALA A 45 -8.97 0.30 -6.67
N HIS A 46 -8.69 1.61 -6.63
CA HIS A 46 -9.39 2.59 -7.46
C HIS A 46 -9.07 2.43 -8.95
N ASP A 47 -7.80 2.14 -9.29
CA ASP A 47 -7.37 1.89 -10.67
C ASP A 47 -8.02 0.62 -11.24
N LEU A 48 -8.03 -0.47 -10.50
CA LEU A 48 -8.67 -1.72 -10.91
C LEU A 48 -10.18 -1.57 -11.18
N LEU A 49 -10.85 -0.68 -10.44
CA LEU A 49 -12.27 -0.40 -10.58
C LEU A 49 -12.59 0.81 -11.49
N ASP A 50 -11.57 1.45 -12.08
CA ASP A 50 -11.71 2.67 -12.88
C ASP A 50 -12.43 3.83 -12.14
N LEU A 51 -12.30 3.90 -10.81
CA LEU A 51 -12.92 4.91 -9.99
C LEU A 51 -12.22 6.26 -10.15
N LYS A 52 -12.98 7.31 -10.46
CA LYS A 52 -12.48 8.68 -10.60
C LYS A 52 -12.64 9.52 -9.34
N GLU A 53 -13.57 9.12 -8.49
CA GLU A 53 -13.87 9.78 -7.21
C GLU A 53 -13.36 8.95 -6.04
N TYR A 54 -13.18 9.60 -4.91
CA TYR A 54 -12.76 8.95 -3.69
C TYR A 54 -13.90 8.17 -3.05
N PHE A 55 -13.64 6.89 -2.77
CA PHE A 55 -14.52 6.04 -1.97
C PHE A 55 -13.77 5.57 -0.72
N PRO A 56 -14.38 5.74 0.48
CA PRO A 56 -13.76 5.30 1.74
C PRO A 56 -13.51 3.79 1.76
N LEU A 57 -12.31 3.42 2.20
CA LEU A 57 -11.84 2.05 2.29
C LEU A 57 -11.32 1.75 3.69
N ARG A 58 -11.58 0.53 4.15
CA ARG A 58 -10.85 -0.10 5.25
C ARG A 58 -9.81 -1.04 4.67
N ILE A 59 -8.59 -0.94 5.16
CA ILE A 59 -7.46 -1.68 4.62
C ILE A 59 -6.67 -2.29 5.76
N SER A 60 -6.51 -3.61 5.78
CA SER A 60 -5.53 -4.27 6.64
C SER A 60 -4.38 -4.77 5.79
N ILE A 61 -3.15 -4.61 6.29
CA ILE A 61 -1.93 -4.88 5.54
C ILE A 61 -1.05 -5.80 6.36
N GLN A 62 -0.82 -6.99 5.83
CA GLN A 62 0.08 -7.98 6.39
C GLN A 62 0.98 -8.54 5.30
N GLY A 63 2.16 -9.00 5.69
CA GLY A 63 3.05 -9.63 4.73
C GLY A 63 4.44 -9.88 5.30
N ASN A 64 5.23 -10.56 4.51
CA ASN A 64 6.64 -10.80 4.79
C ASN A 64 7.44 -10.59 3.50
N PHE A 65 8.71 -10.29 3.65
CA PHE A 65 9.69 -10.33 2.58
C PHE A 65 10.92 -11.13 3.05
N GLU A 66 11.61 -11.76 2.11
CA GLU A 66 12.76 -12.61 2.43
C GLU A 66 13.99 -11.77 2.78
N SER A 67 14.26 -10.74 1.99
CA SER A 67 15.42 -9.87 2.18
C SER A 67 15.20 -8.49 1.56
N ALA A 68 16.04 -7.54 1.95
CA ALA A 68 16.14 -6.23 1.33
C ALA A 68 17.51 -6.06 0.69
N VAL A 69 17.56 -5.63 -0.56
CA VAL A 69 18.79 -5.40 -1.31
C VAL A 69 18.84 -3.98 -1.86
N VAL A 70 20.02 -3.39 -1.83
CA VAL A 70 20.24 -2.07 -2.41
C VAL A 70 20.78 -2.23 -3.83
N ASN A 71 20.00 -1.77 -4.82
CA ASN A 71 20.40 -1.76 -6.22
C ASN A 71 20.82 -0.36 -6.67
N MET A 72 21.89 -0.30 -7.45
CA MET A 72 22.28 0.92 -8.16
C MET A 72 21.52 0.98 -9.47
N GLN A 73 20.66 1.98 -9.63
CA GLN A 73 19.83 2.16 -10.82
C GLN A 73 20.12 3.48 -11.50
N ARG A 74 20.04 3.46 -12.82
CA ARG A 74 20.08 4.66 -13.63
C ARG A 74 18.67 5.25 -13.69
N VAL A 75 18.51 6.45 -13.16
CA VAL A 75 17.22 7.17 -13.14
C VAL A 75 17.28 8.29 -14.16
N MET A 76 16.25 8.38 -15.00
CA MET A 76 16.04 9.50 -15.92
C MET A 76 15.03 10.47 -15.32
N LYS A 77 15.34 11.76 -15.33
CA LYS A 77 14.44 12.85 -14.95
C LYS A 77 14.16 13.72 -16.16
N PHE A 78 12.89 13.94 -16.47
CA PHE A 78 12.42 14.73 -17.63
C PHE A 78 11.85 16.07 -17.16
N ASP A 79 12.59 16.77 -16.32
CA ASP A 79 12.12 17.96 -15.60
C ASP A 79 12.79 19.26 -16.02
N ARG A 80 13.78 19.20 -16.93
CA ARG A 80 14.60 20.36 -17.29
C ARG A 80 14.17 21.02 -18.60
N ASP A 81 14.17 22.34 -18.62
CA ASP A 81 14.02 23.12 -19.84
C ASP A 81 15.25 22.92 -20.73
N PRO A 82 15.10 22.65 -22.04
CA PRO A 82 16.21 22.56 -23.00
C PRO A 82 17.12 23.77 -22.99
N LYS A 83 16.56 24.98 -22.78
CA LYS A 83 17.33 26.23 -22.70
C LYS A 83 18.32 26.29 -21.54
N SER A 84 18.00 25.58 -20.43
CA SER A 84 18.88 25.52 -19.27
C SER A 84 20.04 24.53 -19.44
N ARG A 85 19.97 23.64 -20.43
CA ARG A 85 21.02 22.66 -20.77
C ARG A 85 21.10 22.40 -22.28
N PRO A 86 21.62 23.38 -23.08
CA PRO A 86 21.59 23.34 -24.54
C PRO A 86 22.40 22.18 -25.15
N ASN A 87 23.35 21.61 -24.40
CA ASN A 87 24.21 20.51 -24.86
C ASN A 87 23.71 19.12 -24.42
N ASN A 88 22.52 19.01 -23.87
CA ASN A 88 21.96 17.69 -23.49
C ASN A 88 21.36 17.02 -24.73
N PRO A 89 21.88 15.87 -25.19
CA PRO A 89 21.40 15.18 -26.39
C PRO A 89 20.04 14.52 -26.24
N TYR A 90 19.53 14.37 -24.99
CA TYR A 90 18.29 13.66 -24.73
C TYR A 90 17.12 14.64 -24.64
N LEU A 91 16.45 14.85 -25.76
CA LEU A 91 15.19 15.61 -25.84
C LEU A 91 14.01 14.63 -25.79
N VAL A 92 13.00 14.95 -25.00
CA VAL A 92 11.78 14.16 -24.86
C VAL A 92 10.57 15.08 -24.92
N GLU A 93 9.58 14.70 -25.71
CA GLU A 93 8.29 15.36 -25.74
C GLU A 93 7.47 14.91 -24.51
N VAL A 94 7.02 15.88 -23.71
CA VAL A 94 6.16 15.67 -22.55
C VAL A 94 4.92 16.54 -22.72
N GLY A 95 3.83 15.93 -23.12
CA GLY A 95 2.62 16.66 -23.52
C GLY A 95 2.91 17.60 -24.72
N THR A 96 2.68 18.89 -24.54
CA THR A 96 2.93 19.92 -25.56
C THR A 96 4.32 20.58 -25.46
N SER A 97 5.18 20.13 -24.54
CA SER A 97 6.48 20.74 -24.30
C SER A 97 7.63 19.76 -24.54
N VAL A 98 8.76 20.30 -24.99
CA VAL A 98 10.01 19.53 -25.11
C VAL A 98 10.80 19.71 -23.81
N LYS A 99 11.21 18.61 -23.19
CA LYS A 99 12.04 18.57 -21.99
C LYS A 99 13.38 17.89 -22.27
N THR A 100 14.39 18.20 -21.48
CA THR A 100 15.64 17.44 -21.51
C THR A 100 15.63 16.36 -20.44
N ALA A 101 16.08 15.15 -20.83
CA ALA A 101 16.31 14.07 -19.88
C ALA A 101 17.68 14.24 -19.22
N THR A 102 17.70 14.23 -17.90
CA THR A 102 18.94 14.13 -17.11
C THR A 102 19.09 12.72 -16.57
N HIS A 103 20.29 12.16 -16.68
CA HIS A 103 20.62 10.87 -16.07
C HIS A 103 21.25 11.11 -14.71
N SER A 104 20.82 10.35 -13.73
CA SER A 104 21.48 10.27 -12.42
C SER A 104 21.57 8.81 -11.99
N ILE A 105 22.58 8.49 -11.21
CA ILE A 105 22.66 7.22 -10.51
C ILE A 105 21.93 7.41 -9.18
N SER A 106 21.08 6.45 -8.83
CA SER A 106 20.39 6.41 -7.56
C SER A 106 20.47 5.01 -6.96
N PHE A 107 20.59 4.94 -5.66
CA PHE A 107 20.45 3.68 -4.93
C PHE A 107 18.98 3.46 -4.63
N VAL A 108 18.51 2.21 -4.78
CA VAL A 108 17.10 1.85 -4.59
C VAL A 108 17.04 0.61 -3.72
N ASP A 109 16.34 0.70 -2.60
CA ASP A 109 16.02 -0.46 -1.78
C ASP A 109 14.94 -1.27 -2.48
N ASN A 110 15.20 -2.55 -2.69
CA ASN A 110 14.20 -3.48 -3.20
C ASN A 110 13.99 -4.59 -2.17
N LEU A 111 12.73 -4.84 -1.87
CA LEU A 111 12.31 -5.98 -1.09
C LEU A 111 12.19 -7.18 -2.02
N ILE A 112 12.68 -8.32 -1.59
CA ILE A 112 12.75 -9.55 -2.39
C ILE A 112 11.78 -10.59 -1.83
N ASN A 113 11.07 -11.27 -2.73
CA ASN A 113 10.14 -12.35 -2.42
C ASN A 113 9.09 -11.91 -1.38
N CYS A 114 8.34 -10.87 -1.74
CA CYS A 114 7.28 -10.32 -0.89
C CYS A 114 6.01 -11.15 -1.03
N GLU A 115 5.49 -11.63 0.07
CA GLU A 115 4.13 -12.16 0.20
C GLU A 115 3.28 -11.16 0.97
N LEU A 116 2.14 -10.77 0.40
CA LEU A 116 1.20 -9.83 1.02
C LEU A 116 -0.16 -10.48 1.21
N ILE A 117 -0.79 -10.17 2.33
CA ILE A 117 -2.19 -10.46 2.61
C ILE A 117 -2.88 -9.15 2.93
N LEU A 118 -3.78 -8.75 2.07
CA LEU A 118 -4.53 -7.52 2.19
C LEU A 118 -6.00 -7.87 2.47
N HIS A 119 -6.61 -7.21 3.46
CA HIS A 119 -8.04 -7.23 3.63
C HIS A 119 -8.58 -5.86 3.27
N ILE A 120 -9.47 -5.82 2.28
CA ILE A 120 -9.99 -4.58 1.69
C ILE A 120 -11.51 -4.62 1.72
N ALA A 121 -12.13 -3.57 2.26
CA ALA A 121 -13.57 -3.38 2.21
C ALA A 121 -13.89 -1.93 1.86
N PHE A 122 -14.82 -1.72 0.92
CA PHE A 122 -15.41 -0.43 0.69
C PHE A 122 -16.47 -0.14 1.73
N LYS A 123 -16.42 1.05 2.33
CA LYS A 123 -17.41 1.46 3.33
C LYS A 123 -18.78 1.62 2.67
N ASN A 124 -19.80 0.99 3.28
CA ASN A 124 -21.19 1.06 2.83
C ASN A 124 -21.42 0.65 1.37
N ASN A 125 -20.47 -0.06 0.76
CA ASN A 125 -20.58 -0.49 -0.63
C ASN A 125 -19.95 -1.87 -0.84
N GLU A 126 -20.65 -2.91 -0.43
CA GLU A 126 -20.20 -4.30 -0.64
C GLU A 126 -20.08 -4.67 -2.12
N GLU A 127 -20.83 -4.01 -3.00
CA GLU A 127 -20.77 -4.27 -4.44
C GLU A 127 -19.38 -3.92 -5.00
N TYR A 128 -18.80 -2.80 -4.59
CA TYR A 128 -17.42 -2.46 -4.99
C TYR A 128 -16.40 -3.48 -4.46
N THR A 129 -16.60 -4.01 -3.26
CA THR A 129 -15.74 -5.07 -2.73
C THR A 129 -15.83 -6.35 -3.57
N LYS A 130 -17.05 -6.74 -3.99
CA LYS A 130 -17.27 -7.89 -4.89
C LYS A 130 -16.71 -7.63 -6.29
N ASN A 131 -16.90 -6.43 -6.82
CA ASN A 131 -16.35 -6.05 -8.12
C ASN A 131 -14.82 -6.04 -8.10
N LEU A 132 -14.20 -5.54 -7.03
CA LEU A 132 -12.75 -5.58 -6.86
C LEU A 132 -12.23 -7.03 -6.88
N HIS A 133 -12.91 -7.95 -6.20
CA HIS A 133 -12.58 -9.38 -6.23
C HIS A 133 -12.60 -9.93 -7.67
N GLN A 134 -13.51 -9.49 -8.52
CA GLN A 134 -13.55 -9.93 -9.93
C GLN A 134 -12.42 -9.30 -10.74
N GLN A 135 -12.17 -7.99 -10.55
CA GLN A 135 -11.20 -7.23 -11.34
C GLN A 135 -9.74 -7.66 -11.06
N VAL A 136 -9.40 -8.09 -9.84
CA VAL A 136 -8.04 -8.58 -9.54
C VAL A 136 -7.65 -9.84 -10.31
N PHE A 137 -8.63 -10.58 -10.86
CA PHE A 137 -8.39 -11.74 -11.72
C PHE A 137 -8.41 -11.40 -13.21
N GLN A 138 -8.94 -10.25 -13.60
CA GLN A 138 -9.10 -9.84 -14.99
C GLN A 138 -8.05 -8.82 -15.44
N LYS A 139 -7.57 -7.98 -14.53
CA LYS A 139 -6.61 -6.92 -14.80
C LYS A 139 -5.24 -7.22 -14.19
N THR A 140 -4.20 -6.61 -14.74
CA THR A 140 -2.86 -6.67 -14.15
C THR A 140 -2.83 -5.86 -12.86
N VAL A 141 -2.43 -6.50 -11.76
CA VAL A 141 -2.26 -5.82 -10.47
C VAL A 141 -0.87 -5.23 -10.38
N VAL A 142 -0.79 -3.92 -10.17
CA VAL A 142 0.45 -3.18 -9.96
C VAL A 142 0.42 -2.58 -8.55
N LEU A 143 1.47 -2.82 -7.76
CA LEU A 143 1.55 -2.30 -6.40
C LEU A 143 3.01 -1.92 -6.07
N GLY A 144 3.26 -0.65 -5.84
CA GLY A 144 4.58 -0.06 -5.71
C GLY A 144 4.84 0.94 -6.84
N ARG A 145 5.92 0.74 -7.60
CA ARG A 145 6.21 1.53 -8.82
C ARG A 145 5.38 0.98 -10.00
N ASN A 146 5.34 1.72 -11.10
CA ASN A 146 4.56 1.33 -12.29
C ASN A 146 4.99 -0.01 -12.91
N ASP A 147 6.20 -0.45 -12.66
CA ASP A 147 6.80 -1.72 -13.14
C ASP A 147 6.77 -2.82 -12.08
N ASP A 148 6.31 -2.53 -10.86
CA ASP A 148 6.20 -3.50 -9.77
C ASP A 148 4.88 -4.30 -9.89
N ILE A 149 4.86 -5.27 -10.81
CA ILE A 149 3.70 -6.15 -11.03
C ILE A 149 3.58 -7.13 -9.87
N ALA A 150 2.35 -7.30 -9.38
CA ALA A 150 2.01 -8.26 -8.35
C ALA A 150 1.26 -9.45 -8.93
N ARG A 151 1.71 -10.66 -8.63
CA ARG A 151 1.02 -11.90 -8.97
C ARG A 151 -0.04 -12.21 -7.92
N VAL A 152 -1.29 -12.36 -8.34
CA VAL A 152 -2.39 -12.79 -7.47
C VAL A 152 -2.32 -14.28 -7.22
N ASP A 153 -2.43 -14.71 -5.96
CA ASP A 153 -2.64 -16.13 -5.63
C ASP A 153 -4.14 -16.44 -5.74
N PHE A 154 -4.51 -17.12 -6.83
CA PHE A 154 -5.90 -17.45 -7.16
C PHE A 154 -6.57 -18.35 -6.13
N ASN A 155 -5.81 -19.22 -5.46
CA ASN A 155 -6.35 -20.18 -4.51
C ASN A 155 -6.64 -19.55 -3.13
N LYS A 156 -5.89 -18.51 -2.78
CA LYS A 156 -5.97 -17.85 -1.47
C LYS A 156 -6.75 -16.53 -1.51
N THR A 157 -6.97 -15.96 -2.70
CA THR A 157 -7.72 -14.72 -2.89
C THR A 157 -9.22 -15.02 -2.94
N LYS A 158 -9.98 -14.50 -1.97
CA LYS A 158 -11.42 -14.77 -1.83
C LYS A 158 -12.14 -13.64 -1.10
N LEU A 159 -13.45 -13.57 -1.27
CA LEU A 159 -14.30 -12.86 -0.32
C LEU A 159 -14.38 -13.70 0.97
N THR A 160 -14.16 -13.07 2.11
CA THR A 160 -14.17 -13.72 3.42
C THR A 160 -14.92 -12.87 4.43
N GLU A 161 -15.51 -13.52 5.41
CA GLU A 161 -16.11 -12.84 6.55
C GLU A 161 -15.05 -12.62 7.63
N VAL A 162 -15.00 -11.41 8.18
CA VAL A 162 -14.18 -11.12 9.36
C VAL A 162 -15.08 -10.85 10.56
N LYS A 163 -14.75 -11.44 11.71
CA LYS A 163 -15.50 -11.33 12.95
C LYS A 163 -14.58 -10.93 14.10
N LEU A 164 -15.10 -10.16 15.03
CA LEU A 164 -14.37 -9.88 16.27
C LEU A 164 -14.20 -11.20 17.05
N GLY A 165 -12.98 -11.51 17.45
CA GLY A 165 -12.65 -12.74 18.15
C GLY A 165 -11.27 -12.67 18.81
N LYS A 166 -10.95 -13.73 19.55
CA LYS A 166 -9.62 -13.83 20.19
C LYS A 166 -8.55 -13.99 19.11
N SER A 167 -7.52 -13.16 19.16
CA SER A 167 -6.38 -13.26 18.23
C SER A 167 -5.64 -14.59 18.38
N PRO A 168 -4.96 -15.05 17.31
CA PRO A 168 -3.98 -16.12 17.46
C PRO A 168 -2.86 -15.69 18.42
N GLU A 169 -2.24 -16.63 19.08
CA GLU A 169 -1.18 -16.34 20.06
C GLU A 169 -0.01 -15.55 19.44
N ARG A 170 0.26 -15.77 18.14
CA ARG A 170 1.37 -15.12 17.44
C ARG A 170 0.95 -14.70 16.03
N LEU A 171 1.52 -13.57 15.59
CA LEU A 171 1.41 -13.11 14.21
C LEU A 171 2.12 -14.07 13.25
N LYS A 172 1.40 -14.55 12.26
CA LYS A 172 1.98 -15.35 11.16
C LYS A 172 2.74 -14.48 10.14
N TYR A 173 2.31 -13.24 9.98
CA TYR A 173 2.87 -12.26 9.08
C TYR A 173 3.13 -10.96 9.83
N SER A 174 4.16 -10.23 9.44
CA SER A 174 4.34 -8.85 9.90
C SER A 174 3.15 -8.00 9.48
N ALA A 175 2.74 -7.04 10.28
CA ALA A 175 1.52 -6.26 10.05
C ALA A 175 1.67 -4.80 10.47
N TYR A 176 0.88 -3.92 9.83
CA TYR A 176 0.60 -2.61 10.40
C TYR A 176 -0.64 -2.69 11.29
N ILE A 177 -0.48 -2.25 12.53
CA ILE A 177 -1.54 -2.15 13.53
C ILE A 177 -1.74 -0.69 13.88
N LEU A 178 -2.99 -0.20 13.93
CA LEU A 178 -3.28 1.18 14.36
C LEU A 178 -2.61 1.48 15.69
N LYS A 179 -2.03 2.67 15.81
CA LYS A 179 -1.28 3.11 17.01
C LYS A 179 -2.10 2.96 18.29
N ASP A 180 -3.37 3.35 18.27
CA ASP A 180 -4.24 3.29 19.46
C ASP A 180 -4.53 1.85 19.89
N ILE A 181 -4.72 0.94 18.91
CA ILE A 181 -4.87 -0.49 19.18
C ILE A 181 -3.57 -1.06 19.73
N ALA A 182 -2.42 -0.72 19.13
CA ALA A 182 -1.12 -1.20 19.59
C ALA A 182 -0.81 -0.72 21.01
N HIS A 183 -1.07 0.56 21.33
CA HIS A 183 -0.86 1.12 22.66
C HIS A 183 -1.77 0.48 23.71
N LYS A 184 -3.07 0.33 23.40
CA LYS A 184 -4.04 -0.30 24.31
C LYS A 184 -3.61 -1.72 24.66
N ASN A 185 -3.04 -2.44 23.70
CA ASN A 185 -2.68 -3.85 23.81
C ASN A 185 -1.17 -4.05 24.12
N GLN A 186 -0.45 -2.99 24.45
CA GLN A 186 0.99 -2.99 24.77
C GLN A 186 1.85 -3.70 23.70
N ILE A 187 1.44 -3.63 22.44
CA ILE A 187 2.15 -4.23 21.31
C ILE A 187 3.32 -3.32 20.91
N GLY A 188 4.53 -3.88 20.97
CA GLY A 188 5.75 -3.20 20.56
C GLY A 188 5.99 -3.23 19.06
N GLY A 189 6.82 -2.30 18.55
CA GLY A 189 7.19 -2.29 17.13
C GLY A 189 7.72 -0.94 16.67
N THR A 190 7.88 -0.79 15.36
CA THR A 190 8.36 0.46 14.75
C THR A 190 7.17 1.36 14.40
N HIS A 191 7.17 2.59 14.90
CA HIS A 191 6.12 3.57 14.61
C HIS A 191 6.28 4.15 13.21
N TYR A 192 5.17 4.19 12.48
CA TYR A 192 5.07 4.81 11.17
C TYR A 192 3.91 5.79 11.10
N LYS A 193 4.11 6.86 10.33
CA LYS A 193 3.07 7.76 9.87
C LYS A 193 2.92 7.56 8.37
N LEU A 194 1.92 6.77 7.96
CA LEU A 194 1.75 6.33 6.58
C LEU A 194 0.75 7.21 5.83
N PRO A 195 1.03 7.57 4.56
CA PRO A 195 0.05 8.26 3.74
C PRO A 195 -1.16 7.35 3.49
N PHE A 196 -2.36 7.90 3.70
CA PHE A 196 -3.62 7.20 3.53
C PHE A 196 -4.36 7.66 2.28
N LYS A 197 -4.66 8.94 2.21
CA LYS A 197 -5.28 9.59 1.04
C LYS A 197 -4.69 10.97 0.81
N TYR A 198 -4.88 11.52 -0.38
CA TYR A 198 -4.56 12.91 -0.66
C TYR A 198 -5.83 13.70 -0.97
N GLU A 199 -5.80 14.99 -0.62
CA GLU A 199 -6.86 15.91 -0.99
C GLU A 199 -6.77 16.22 -2.49
N PRO A 200 -7.92 16.34 -3.20
CA PRO A 200 -7.93 16.73 -4.60
C PRO A 200 -7.21 18.07 -4.81
N VAL A 201 -6.26 18.09 -5.72
CA VAL A 201 -5.58 19.33 -6.12
C VAL A 201 -6.37 19.98 -7.26
N LYS A 202 -6.49 21.32 -7.24
CA LYS A 202 -7.20 22.08 -8.27
C LYS A 202 -6.35 22.28 -9.52
N ASP A 203 -5.03 22.35 -9.34
CA ASP A 203 -4.05 22.49 -10.43
C ASP A 203 -3.05 21.32 -10.37
N PHE A 204 -2.68 20.82 -11.55
CA PHE A 204 -1.69 19.76 -11.69
C PHE A 204 -0.29 20.13 -11.12
N ASN A 205 0.00 21.43 -11.01
CA ASN A 205 1.23 21.94 -10.42
C ASN A 205 1.21 22.05 -8.90
N GLU A 206 0.05 21.86 -8.26
CA GLU A 206 -0.05 21.87 -6.79
C GLU A 206 0.49 20.57 -6.20
N ASN A 207 1.18 20.69 -5.06
CA ASN A 207 1.63 19.53 -4.32
C ASN A 207 0.41 18.81 -3.69
N ARG A 208 0.41 17.48 -3.79
CA ARG A 208 -0.60 16.65 -3.12
C ARG A 208 -0.43 16.75 -1.61
N ILE A 209 -1.49 17.13 -0.91
CA ILE A 209 -1.54 17.16 0.56
C ILE A 209 -2.11 15.81 1.02
N PHE A 210 -1.31 15.04 1.76
CA PHE A 210 -1.72 13.73 2.25
C PHE A 210 -2.30 13.82 3.66
N ASN A 211 -3.37 13.08 3.89
CA ASN A 211 -3.81 12.66 5.21
C ASN A 211 -3.06 11.39 5.58
N PHE A 212 -2.63 11.31 6.82
CA PHE A 212 -1.78 10.22 7.31
C PHE A 212 -2.50 9.43 8.40
N VAL A 213 -2.18 8.15 8.49
CA VAL A 213 -2.57 7.27 9.59
C VAL A 213 -1.33 6.91 10.40
N GLU A 214 -1.45 6.94 11.73
CA GLU A 214 -0.39 6.50 12.63
C GLU A 214 -0.57 5.03 12.97
N CYS A 215 0.48 4.24 12.77
CA CYS A 215 0.47 2.81 13.01
C CYS A 215 1.80 2.31 13.55
N VAL A 216 1.78 1.09 14.05
CA VAL A 216 2.97 0.36 14.48
C VAL A 216 3.19 -0.80 13.52
N TYR A 217 4.37 -0.91 12.95
CA TYR A 217 4.81 -2.10 12.24
C TYR A 217 5.26 -3.13 13.26
N VAL A 218 4.57 -4.24 13.27
CA VAL A 218 4.78 -5.36 14.19
C VAL A 218 5.34 -6.53 13.39
N SER A 219 6.45 -7.09 13.86
CA SER A 219 7.09 -8.23 13.19
C SER A 219 6.27 -9.52 13.37
N LYS A 220 6.46 -10.44 12.42
CA LYS A 220 5.94 -11.81 12.58
C LYS A 220 6.44 -12.43 13.89
N ASP A 221 5.73 -13.42 14.38
CA ASP A 221 6.00 -14.15 15.64
C ASP A 221 5.79 -13.32 16.93
N GLU A 222 5.40 -12.03 16.82
CA GLU A 222 5.01 -11.22 17.97
C GLU A 222 3.72 -11.76 18.58
N GLN A 223 3.65 -11.71 19.92
CA GLN A 223 2.49 -12.19 20.69
C GLN A 223 1.35 -11.18 20.61
N LEU A 224 0.14 -11.70 20.44
CA LEU A 224 -1.10 -10.95 20.52
C LEU A 224 -1.97 -11.56 21.63
N GLU A 225 -2.42 -10.76 22.58
CA GLU A 225 -3.22 -11.23 23.73
C GLU A 225 -4.68 -10.75 23.69
N GLU A 226 -5.06 -9.93 22.70
CA GLU A 226 -6.32 -9.20 22.69
C GLU A 226 -7.27 -9.63 21.56
N GLU A 227 -8.47 -9.06 21.58
CA GLU A 227 -9.46 -9.25 20.53
C GLU A 227 -9.13 -8.42 19.29
N PHE A 228 -9.12 -9.11 18.15
CA PHE A 228 -8.99 -8.52 16.82
C PHE A 228 -10.16 -8.98 15.94
N TYR A 229 -10.36 -8.33 14.82
CA TYR A 229 -11.09 -8.99 13.75
C TYR A 229 -10.26 -10.16 13.26
N ILE A 230 -10.91 -11.30 13.03
CA ILE A 230 -10.29 -12.55 12.59
C ILE A 230 -10.99 -13.00 11.33
N ASP A 231 -10.22 -13.38 10.31
CA ASP A 231 -10.76 -13.99 9.10
C ASP A 231 -11.00 -15.50 9.29
N GLU A 232 -11.59 -16.14 8.27
CA GLU A 232 -11.90 -17.59 8.29
C GLU A 232 -10.66 -18.49 8.43
N ASP A 233 -9.46 -18.00 8.10
CA ASP A 233 -8.20 -18.73 8.24
C ASP A 233 -7.45 -18.37 9.53
N ASN A 234 -8.16 -17.76 10.47
CA ASN A 234 -7.63 -17.33 11.77
C ASN A 234 -6.48 -16.32 11.68
N LEU A 235 -6.52 -15.43 10.68
CA LEU A 235 -5.58 -14.30 10.56
C LEU A 235 -6.17 -13.07 11.26
N PRO A 236 -5.41 -12.39 12.13
CA PRO A 236 -5.86 -11.14 12.73
C PRO A 236 -5.92 -10.03 11.69
N VAL A 237 -6.96 -9.24 11.73
CA VAL A 237 -7.22 -8.15 10.78
C VAL A 237 -7.28 -6.83 11.54
N SER A 238 -6.26 -5.98 11.37
CA SER A 238 -6.23 -4.63 11.91
C SER A 238 -6.48 -3.63 10.77
N PHE A 239 -7.67 -3.05 10.74
CA PHE A 239 -8.00 -2.07 9.72
C PHE A 239 -7.34 -0.73 10.01
N LEU A 240 -6.63 -0.22 9.01
CA LEU A 240 -6.15 1.16 8.95
C LEU A 240 -7.25 2.01 8.34
N GLU A 241 -7.64 3.05 9.04
CA GLU A 241 -8.71 3.98 8.66
C GLU A 241 -8.45 5.37 9.24
N LEU A 242 -9.08 6.40 8.69
CA LEU A 242 -9.02 7.76 9.24
C LEU A 242 -10.22 8.00 10.14
N ASP A 243 -10.00 8.61 11.31
CA ASP A 243 -11.05 8.88 12.32
C ASP A 243 -12.23 9.67 11.78
N ASN A 244 -12.01 10.52 10.77
CA ASN A 244 -13.04 11.39 10.20
C ASN A 244 -13.87 10.76 9.08
N GLU A 245 -13.64 9.51 8.72
CA GLU A 245 -14.34 8.81 7.62
C GLU A 245 -15.43 7.84 8.08
N PHE A 246 -15.63 7.73 9.40
CA PHE A 246 -16.53 6.76 10.02
C PHE A 246 -17.45 7.37 11.05
#